data_50dc5a58b95a204c956d6deaaff3afbd
#
_entry.id   50dc5a58b95a204c956d6deaaff3afbd
#
_cell.length_a   1.000
_cell.length_b   1.000
_cell.length_c   1.000
_cell.angle_alpha   90.00
_cell.angle_beta   90.00
_cell.angle_gamma   90.00
#
_symmetry.space_group_name_H-M   'P 1'
#
loop_
_entity.id
_entity.type
_entity.pdbx_description
1 polymer ?
#
loop_
_entity_poly.entity_id
_entity_poly.type
_entity_poly.pdbx_seq_one_letter_code
_entity_poly.pdbx_strand_id
1 'polypeptide(L)'
;MPVNLKIIPPAAWRPAPIRFGYWLSALAALTVVAAIAGLAFDRQGEGTKFLILLPAAIMLVWLLVFVLRLLFWLFQHNHADGWDRMREETLLWETRRGRRALQILHISVDIPLPEEPGQTPVTLLMEGPSILKSQPGRSQEDFYLHTFFPSPPVGGESDDSLEPEQQDLMVFKARLQKLLADVAIALAPFSPKQTLAVLFEADTSILPRRFIPAWHDSLKEAGIAQPIEYVDGHGAQFIDEWLDNRINDESLLLVIAAQVAPEMRQGSAEAVVALLLGNRLTQNRAPAPTASCHDVHCRAPCSIR
;
A
#
# COMPACT_ATOMS: atom_id res chain seq x y z
N MET A 1 0.28 4.23 -0.41
CA MET A 1 1.18 5.26 -1.02
C MET A 1 2.23 4.60 -1.90
N PRO A 2 2.52 5.13 -3.08
CA PRO A 2 3.58 4.57 -3.92
C PRO A 2 4.93 4.66 -3.20
N VAL A 3 5.68 3.56 -3.20
CA VAL A 3 7.02 3.51 -2.61
C VAL A 3 7.98 4.34 -3.47
N ASN A 4 8.56 5.38 -2.91
CA ASN A 4 9.50 6.25 -3.63
C ASN A 4 10.95 5.96 -3.19
N LEU A 5 11.57 4.98 -3.82
CA LEU A 5 12.97 4.62 -3.55
C LEU A 5 13.98 5.73 -3.92
N LYS A 6 13.55 6.76 -4.68
CA LYS A 6 14.43 7.88 -5.04
C LYS A 6 14.72 8.84 -3.87
N ILE A 7 13.93 8.77 -2.81
CA ILE A 7 14.14 9.57 -1.58
C ILE A 7 15.30 9.00 -0.75
N ILE A 8 15.66 7.73 -0.96
CA ILE A 8 16.73 7.10 -0.18
C ILE A 8 18.08 7.67 -0.61
N PRO A 9 18.86 8.24 0.31
CA PRO A 9 20.13 8.87 -0.01
C PRO A 9 21.13 7.84 -0.55
N PRO A 10 22.15 8.29 -1.32
CA PRO A 10 23.18 7.40 -1.81
C PRO A 10 24.02 6.79 -0.66
N ALA A 11 24.77 5.75 -0.95
CA ALA A 11 25.69 5.13 0.00
C ALA A 11 26.73 6.14 0.51
N ALA A 12 27.19 5.94 1.75
CA ALA A 12 28.17 6.82 2.36
C ALA A 12 29.50 6.82 1.61
N TRP A 13 30.11 7.98 1.52
CA TRP A 13 31.50 8.06 1.03
C TRP A 13 32.44 7.39 2.02
N ARG A 14 33.28 6.46 1.54
CA ARG A 14 34.27 5.75 2.37
C ARG A 14 35.65 6.36 2.22
N PRO A 15 36.33 6.70 3.33
CA PRO A 15 37.68 7.23 3.28
C PRO A 15 38.65 6.20 2.73
N ALA A 16 39.63 6.67 1.94
CA ALA A 16 40.68 5.79 1.43
C ALA A 16 41.46 5.13 2.58
N PRO A 17 41.89 3.86 2.41
CA PRO A 17 42.68 3.16 3.42
C PRO A 17 44.01 3.86 3.69
N ILE A 18 44.47 3.81 4.93
CA ILE A 18 45.75 4.38 5.32
C ILE A 18 46.89 3.60 4.65
N ARG A 19 47.70 4.28 3.85
CA ARG A 19 48.85 3.69 3.18
C ARG A 19 50.04 3.66 4.14
N PHE A 20 50.19 2.58 4.91
CA PHE A 20 51.26 2.39 5.92
C PHE A 20 52.66 2.63 5.36
N GLY A 21 52.93 2.28 4.09
CA GLY A 21 54.22 2.52 3.45
C GLY A 21 54.69 3.97 3.47
N TYR A 22 53.80 4.93 3.20
CA TYR A 22 54.15 6.36 3.30
C TYR A 22 54.45 6.82 4.70
N TRP A 23 53.76 6.29 5.71
CA TRP A 23 54.00 6.61 7.12
C TRP A 23 55.31 6.04 7.62
N LEU A 24 55.67 4.80 7.21
CA LEU A 24 56.94 4.19 7.56
C LEU A 24 58.11 4.87 6.84
N SER A 25 57.99 5.28 5.59
CA SER A 25 59.00 6.02 4.87
C SER A 25 59.24 7.43 5.50
N ALA A 26 58.14 8.07 5.91
CA ALA A 26 58.26 9.34 6.66
C ALA A 26 58.96 9.19 7.98
N LEU A 27 58.68 8.12 8.76
CA LEU A 27 59.38 7.80 9.99
C LEU A 27 60.87 7.58 9.73
N ALA A 28 61.23 6.76 8.73
CA ALA A 28 62.63 6.50 8.37
C ALA A 28 63.38 7.80 7.97
N ALA A 29 62.74 8.65 7.18
CA ALA A 29 63.34 9.94 6.81
C ALA A 29 63.54 10.85 8.03
N LEU A 30 62.56 10.96 8.94
CA LEU A 30 62.66 11.74 10.13
C LEU A 30 63.72 11.23 11.09
N THR A 31 63.87 9.92 11.23
CA THR A 31 64.93 9.31 12.07
C THR A 31 66.32 9.55 11.51
N VAL A 32 66.50 9.51 10.20
CA VAL A 32 67.78 9.86 9.54
C VAL A 32 68.13 11.33 9.76
N VAL A 33 67.16 12.24 9.60
CA VAL A 33 67.36 13.66 9.86
C VAL A 33 67.71 13.92 11.33
N ALA A 34 67.03 13.24 12.24
CA ALA A 34 67.32 13.35 13.67
C ALA A 34 68.74 12.83 14.01
N ALA A 35 69.18 11.75 13.39
CA ALA A 35 70.54 11.24 13.60
C ALA A 35 71.61 12.20 13.08
N ILE A 36 71.41 12.80 11.90
CA ILE A 36 72.33 13.81 11.34
C ILE A 36 72.38 15.07 12.23
N ALA A 37 71.24 15.57 12.69
CA ALA A 37 71.16 16.70 13.61
C ALA A 37 71.87 16.38 14.94
N GLY A 38 71.61 15.18 15.52
CA GLY A 38 72.31 14.73 16.75
C GLY A 38 73.82 14.70 16.63
N LEU A 39 74.36 14.22 15.51
CA LEU A 39 75.82 14.22 15.23
C LEU A 39 76.36 15.63 15.07
N ALA A 40 75.61 16.58 14.54
CA ALA A 40 76.02 17.97 14.40
C ALA A 40 76.12 18.68 15.79
N PHE A 41 75.20 18.36 16.70
CA PHE A 41 75.21 18.87 18.07
C PHE A 41 76.27 18.21 19.00
N ASP A 42 76.65 16.98 18.71
CA ASP A 42 77.69 16.25 19.50
C ASP A 42 79.03 16.97 19.43
N ARG A 43 79.34 17.66 18.34
CA ARG A 43 80.56 18.46 18.18
C ARG A 43 80.68 19.67 19.17
N GLN A 44 79.62 19.96 19.91
CA GLN A 44 79.56 21.04 20.88
C GLN A 44 79.72 20.57 22.36
N GLY A 45 79.97 19.25 22.60
CA GLY A 45 80.33 18.74 23.92
C GLY A 45 79.22 18.27 24.86
N GLU A 46 77.91 18.31 24.41
CA GLU A 46 76.75 17.84 25.17
C GLU A 46 76.09 16.62 24.52
N GLY A 47 76.78 15.90 23.66
CA GLY A 47 76.26 15.07 22.58
C GLY A 47 75.48 13.84 22.93
N THR A 48 75.84 13.11 23.96
CA THR A 48 75.27 11.79 24.22
C THR A 48 73.79 11.81 24.66
N LYS A 49 73.36 12.79 25.40
CA LYS A 49 71.96 12.94 25.84
C LYS A 49 71.07 13.40 24.68
N PHE A 50 71.59 14.34 23.84
CA PHE A 50 70.87 14.88 22.70
C PHE A 50 70.67 13.83 21.58
N LEU A 51 71.64 12.95 21.41
CA LEU A 51 71.62 11.88 20.39
C LEU A 51 70.53 10.82 20.64
N ILE A 52 70.07 10.66 21.90
CA ILE A 52 69.00 9.76 22.30
C ILE A 52 67.66 10.52 22.43
N LEU A 53 67.64 11.67 23.05
CA LEU A 53 66.42 12.41 23.34
C LEU A 53 65.74 12.97 22.08
N LEU A 54 66.50 13.48 21.09
CA LEU A 54 65.92 14.06 19.88
C LEU A 54 65.19 13.03 19.01
N PRO A 55 65.75 11.86 18.65
CA PRO A 55 65.01 10.82 17.93
C PRO A 55 63.83 10.28 18.72
N ALA A 56 63.93 10.16 20.04
CA ALA A 56 62.83 9.71 20.88
C ALA A 56 61.66 10.70 20.87
N ALA A 57 61.92 12.00 20.97
CA ALA A 57 60.91 13.03 20.89
C ALA A 57 60.25 13.06 19.52
N ILE A 58 61.00 12.95 18.41
CA ILE A 58 60.46 12.93 17.06
C ILE A 58 59.61 11.69 16.86
N MET A 59 60.04 10.54 17.35
CA MET A 59 59.28 9.27 17.27
C MET A 59 57.94 9.39 18.02
N LEU A 60 57.96 10.00 19.20
CA LEU A 60 56.75 10.22 20.02
C LEU A 60 55.75 11.16 19.34
N VAL A 61 56.21 12.29 18.79
CA VAL A 61 55.35 13.20 18.01
C VAL A 61 54.80 12.52 16.76
N TRP A 62 55.64 11.77 16.03
CA TRP A 62 55.22 11.02 14.87
C TRP A 62 54.15 9.99 15.25
N LEU A 63 54.33 9.25 16.33
CA LEU A 63 53.40 8.25 16.83
C LEU A 63 52.06 8.93 17.19
N LEU A 64 52.11 10.07 17.88
CA LEU A 64 50.91 10.85 18.22
C LEU A 64 50.11 11.21 16.95
N VAL A 65 50.77 11.80 15.96
CA VAL A 65 50.14 12.22 14.71
C VAL A 65 49.57 11.02 13.94
N PHE A 66 50.31 9.91 13.94
CA PHE A 66 49.84 8.67 13.31
C PHE A 66 48.60 8.12 14.00
N VAL A 67 48.60 8.07 15.35
CA VAL A 67 47.45 7.61 16.13
C VAL A 67 46.22 8.49 15.90
N LEU A 68 46.42 9.84 15.95
CA LEU A 68 45.33 10.77 15.65
C LEU A 68 44.75 10.57 14.24
N ARG A 69 45.63 10.35 13.24
CA ARG A 69 45.20 10.06 11.86
C ARG A 69 44.45 8.75 11.76
N LEU A 70 44.87 7.71 12.48
CA LEU A 70 44.21 6.41 12.56
C LEU A 70 42.83 6.52 13.21
N LEU A 71 42.74 7.25 14.35
CA LEU A 71 41.47 7.48 15.04
C LEU A 71 40.49 8.23 14.16
N PHE A 72 40.95 9.26 13.44
CA PHE A 72 40.12 10.03 12.52
C PHE A 72 39.61 9.17 11.37
N TRP A 73 40.47 8.30 10.81
CA TRP A 73 40.06 7.35 9.77
C TRP A 73 39.04 6.33 10.29
N LEU A 74 39.25 5.76 11.48
CA LEU A 74 38.33 4.85 12.15
C LEU A 74 36.97 5.52 12.41
N PHE A 75 36.98 6.75 12.88
CA PHE A 75 35.75 7.53 13.12
C PHE A 75 34.95 7.70 11.82
N GLN A 76 35.60 8.12 10.74
CA GLN A 76 34.93 8.28 9.44
C GLN A 76 34.41 6.93 8.91
N HIS A 77 35.16 5.86 9.09
CA HIS A 77 34.75 4.53 8.64
C HIS A 77 33.52 4.02 9.40
N ASN A 78 33.54 4.13 10.72
CA ASN A 78 32.41 3.74 11.56
C ASN A 78 31.16 4.60 11.28
N HIS A 79 31.36 5.89 11.01
CA HIS A 79 30.25 6.77 10.63
C HIS A 79 29.65 6.35 9.28
N ALA A 80 30.47 6.01 8.29
CA ALA A 80 30.02 5.51 7.00
C ALA A 80 29.26 4.16 7.13
N ASP A 81 29.76 3.24 7.94
CA ASP A 81 29.09 1.95 8.19
C ASP A 81 27.74 2.14 8.91
N GLY A 82 27.67 3.06 9.86
CA GLY A 82 26.42 3.43 10.53
C GLY A 82 25.38 4.00 9.55
N TRP A 83 25.82 4.90 8.67
CA TRP A 83 24.98 5.46 7.62
C TRP A 83 24.45 4.39 6.66
N ASP A 84 25.34 3.52 6.16
CA ASP A 84 24.97 2.45 5.22
C ASP A 84 23.98 1.48 5.86
N ARG A 85 24.14 1.14 7.15
CA ARG A 85 23.21 0.28 7.89
C ARG A 85 21.82 0.90 7.97
N MET A 86 21.71 2.17 8.38
CA MET A 86 20.44 2.88 8.45
C MET A 86 19.76 2.96 7.07
N ARG A 87 20.55 3.20 6.03
CA ARG A 87 20.08 3.21 4.65
C ARG A 87 19.53 1.84 4.22
N GLU A 88 20.24 0.76 4.52
CA GLU A 88 19.80 -0.61 4.21
C GLU A 88 18.51 -0.98 4.96
N GLU A 89 18.41 -0.63 6.24
CA GLU A 89 17.20 -0.82 7.04
C GLU A 89 16.01 -0.07 6.43
N THR A 90 16.18 1.19 6.05
CA THR A 90 15.16 1.99 5.39
C THR A 90 14.75 1.38 4.04
N LEU A 91 15.71 0.92 3.25
CA LEU A 91 15.48 0.28 1.96
C LEU A 91 14.71 -1.03 2.09
N LEU A 92 15.06 -1.84 3.09
CA LEU A 92 14.35 -3.08 3.41
C LEU A 92 12.92 -2.79 3.89
N TRP A 93 12.74 -1.78 4.73
CA TRP A 93 11.43 -1.39 5.23
C TRP A 93 10.51 -0.92 4.10
N GLU A 94 10.99 0.01 3.25
CA GLU A 94 10.24 0.49 2.08
C GLU A 94 9.93 -0.63 1.08
N THR A 95 10.90 -1.53 0.84
CA THR A 95 10.68 -2.68 -0.05
C THR A 95 9.63 -3.64 0.52
N ARG A 96 9.65 -3.89 1.82
CA ARG A 96 8.63 -4.71 2.49
C ARG A 96 7.27 -4.04 2.42
N ARG A 97 7.22 -2.73 2.63
CA ARG A 97 6.00 -1.93 2.52
C ARG A 97 5.41 -2.00 1.11
N GLY A 98 6.24 -1.88 0.07
CA GLY A 98 5.80 -1.97 -1.33
C GLY A 98 5.35 -3.36 -1.79
N ARG A 99 5.70 -4.41 -1.04
CA ARG A 99 5.28 -5.79 -1.33
C ARG A 99 4.00 -6.20 -0.60
N ARG A 100 3.41 -5.32 0.20
CA ARG A 100 2.14 -5.60 0.86
C ARG A 100 1.03 -5.62 -0.19
N ALA A 101 0.22 -6.63 -0.14
CA ALA A 101 -0.93 -6.78 -1.01
C ALA A 101 -2.06 -7.46 -0.25
N LEU A 102 -3.29 -7.08 -0.56
CA LEU A 102 -4.48 -7.81 -0.17
C LEU A 102 -4.81 -8.84 -1.23
N GLN A 103 -5.32 -9.96 -0.82
CA GLN A 103 -5.85 -10.96 -1.71
C GLN A 103 -7.31 -10.63 -2.01
N ILE A 104 -7.66 -10.56 -3.27
CA ILE A 104 -9.06 -10.45 -3.68
C ILE A 104 -9.66 -11.86 -3.60
N LEU A 105 -10.60 -12.03 -2.68
CA LEU A 105 -11.29 -13.30 -2.44
C LEU A 105 -12.56 -13.41 -3.28
N HIS A 106 -13.30 -12.30 -3.41
CA HIS A 106 -14.52 -12.24 -4.19
C HIS A 106 -14.78 -10.82 -4.68
N ILE A 107 -15.37 -10.71 -5.86
CA ILE A 107 -15.85 -9.45 -6.44
C ILE A 107 -17.28 -9.70 -6.89
N SER A 108 -18.20 -8.89 -6.40
CA SER A 108 -19.57 -8.81 -6.92
C SER A 108 -19.80 -7.41 -7.46
N VAL A 109 -20.28 -7.31 -8.68
CA VAL A 109 -20.56 -6.06 -9.36
C VAL A 109 -21.97 -6.14 -9.92
N ASP A 110 -22.81 -5.20 -9.55
CA ASP A 110 -24.14 -5.03 -10.12
C ASP A 110 -24.23 -3.66 -10.79
N ILE A 111 -24.52 -3.68 -12.09
CA ILE A 111 -24.68 -2.49 -12.93
C ILE A 111 -25.95 -2.65 -13.75
N PRO A 112 -26.63 -1.56 -14.11
CA PRO A 112 -27.82 -1.61 -14.96
C PRO A 112 -27.43 -2.00 -16.39
N LEU A 113 -27.41 -3.31 -16.64
CA LEU A 113 -27.15 -3.85 -17.97
C LEU A 113 -28.43 -3.76 -18.81
N PRO A 114 -28.37 -3.33 -20.08
CA PRO A 114 -29.43 -3.66 -21.02
C PRO A 114 -29.56 -5.18 -21.11
N GLU A 115 -30.78 -5.71 -21.13
CA GLU A 115 -31.09 -7.15 -21.12
C GLU A 115 -30.68 -7.90 -22.43
N GLU A 116 -29.56 -7.52 -23.02
CA GLU A 116 -29.07 -8.20 -24.22
C GLU A 116 -28.24 -9.43 -23.82
N PRO A 117 -28.63 -10.61 -24.30
CA PRO A 117 -27.89 -11.84 -24.00
C PRO A 117 -26.47 -11.76 -24.56
N GLY A 118 -25.49 -11.90 -23.69
CA GLY A 118 -24.05 -11.93 -24.03
C GLY A 118 -23.25 -10.70 -23.66
N GLN A 119 -23.87 -9.64 -23.17
CA GLN A 119 -23.14 -8.48 -22.63
C GLN A 119 -22.65 -8.77 -21.20
N THR A 120 -21.34 -8.60 -20.99
CA THR A 120 -20.73 -8.69 -19.66
C THR A 120 -20.42 -7.29 -19.12
N PRO A 121 -20.31 -7.10 -17.79
CA PRO A 121 -19.86 -5.83 -17.22
C PRO A 121 -18.56 -5.30 -17.84
N VAL A 122 -17.67 -6.21 -18.20
CA VAL A 122 -16.38 -5.86 -18.83
C VAL A 122 -16.56 -5.29 -20.23
N THR A 123 -17.42 -5.90 -21.06
CA THR A 123 -17.68 -5.39 -22.42
C THR A 123 -18.30 -4.02 -22.38
N LEU A 124 -19.23 -3.79 -21.46
CA LEU A 124 -19.83 -2.46 -21.27
C LEU A 124 -18.83 -1.40 -20.82
N LEU A 125 -17.96 -1.71 -19.87
CA LEU A 125 -16.91 -0.77 -19.44
C LEU A 125 -15.95 -0.41 -20.59
N MET A 126 -15.74 -1.32 -21.54
CA MET A 126 -14.92 -1.06 -22.72
C MET A 126 -15.61 -0.18 -23.78
N GLU A 127 -16.92 -0.16 -23.80
CA GLU A 127 -17.70 0.69 -24.72
C GLU A 127 -17.69 2.18 -24.32
N GLY A 128 -17.33 2.49 -23.07
CA GLY A 128 -17.15 3.84 -22.54
C GLY A 128 -18.44 4.67 -22.55
N PRO A 129 -18.37 5.95 -22.86
CA PRO A 129 -19.53 6.88 -22.76
C PRO A 129 -20.72 6.55 -23.65
N SER A 130 -20.55 5.66 -24.65
CA SER A 130 -21.64 5.22 -25.54
C SER A 130 -22.74 4.41 -24.83
N ILE A 131 -22.45 3.92 -23.60
CA ILE A 131 -23.41 3.19 -22.78
C ILE A 131 -24.48 4.13 -22.20
N LEU A 132 -24.13 5.39 -21.97
CA LEU A 132 -25.03 6.37 -21.39
C LEU A 132 -26.11 6.75 -22.38
N LYS A 133 -27.36 6.53 -21.99
CA LYS A 133 -28.54 6.90 -22.80
C LYS A 133 -29.26 8.08 -22.14
N SER A 134 -29.81 8.97 -22.96
CA SER A 134 -30.72 10.00 -22.46
C SER A 134 -32.02 9.34 -22.00
N GLN A 135 -32.27 9.35 -20.72
CA GLN A 135 -33.44 8.73 -20.09
C GLN A 135 -34.16 9.74 -19.19
N PRO A 136 -35.51 9.63 -19.06
CA PRO A 136 -36.21 10.41 -18.06
C PRO A 136 -35.72 9.97 -16.66
N GLY A 137 -35.55 10.94 -15.77
CA GLY A 137 -35.36 10.66 -14.35
C GLY A 137 -36.53 9.84 -13.80
N ARG A 138 -36.35 9.15 -12.66
CA ARG A 138 -37.46 8.43 -12.00
C ARG A 138 -38.64 9.32 -11.63
N SER A 139 -38.41 10.65 -11.48
CA SER A 139 -39.43 11.66 -11.30
C SER A 139 -40.12 12.10 -12.60
N GLN A 140 -39.70 11.57 -13.77
CA GLN A 140 -40.21 11.86 -15.11
C GLN A 140 -40.20 13.34 -15.58
N GLU A 141 -39.68 14.27 -14.77
CA GLU A 141 -39.68 15.69 -15.09
C GLU A 141 -38.55 16.13 -16.01
N ASP A 142 -37.35 15.49 -15.89
CA ASP A 142 -36.16 15.87 -16.63
C ASP A 142 -35.49 14.68 -17.31
N PHE A 143 -34.82 14.92 -18.44
CA PHE A 143 -34.03 13.93 -19.17
C PHE A 143 -32.55 14.09 -18.81
N TYR A 144 -31.94 13.02 -18.38
CA TYR A 144 -30.51 12.96 -18.06
C TYR A 144 -29.79 11.96 -18.95
N LEU A 145 -28.54 12.26 -19.29
CA LEU A 145 -27.61 11.28 -19.85
C LEU A 145 -27.09 10.38 -18.71
N HIS A 146 -27.83 9.33 -18.40
CA HIS A 146 -27.63 8.52 -17.22
C HIS A 146 -28.11 7.10 -17.45
N THR A 147 -27.59 6.11 -16.71
CA THR A 147 -28.07 4.74 -16.72
C THR A 147 -28.58 4.35 -15.34
N PHE A 148 -29.87 4.04 -15.24
CA PHE A 148 -30.54 3.69 -13.99
C PHE A 148 -30.74 2.19 -13.84
N PHE A 149 -30.76 1.71 -12.60
CA PHE A 149 -31.32 0.40 -12.32
C PHE A 149 -32.83 0.39 -12.59
N PRO A 150 -33.38 -0.67 -13.20
CA PRO A 150 -34.81 -0.82 -13.32
C PRO A 150 -35.45 -0.92 -11.93
N SER A 151 -36.57 -0.24 -11.74
CA SER A 151 -37.34 -0.35 -10.50
C SER A 151 -37.81 -1.81 -10.32
N PRO A 152 -37.74 -2.35 -9.10
CA PRO A 152 -38.26 -3.70 -8.83
C PRO A 152 -39.77 -3.69 -9.08
N PRO A 153 -40.34 -4.78 -9.66
CA PRO A 153 -41.77 -4.87 -9.89
C PRO A 153 -42.52 -4.82 -8.54
N VAL A 154 -43.24 -3.76 -8.31
CA VAL A 154 -44.15 -3.65 -7.17
C VAL A 154 -45.43 -4.37 -7.54
N GLY A 155 -45.78 -5.41 -6.78
CA GLY A 155 -46.93 -6.26 -7.08
C GLY A 155 -48.26 -5.49 -7.12
N GLY A 156 -48.77 -5.18 -8.28
CA GLY A 156 -50.16 -4.90 -8.55
C GLY A 156 -50.67 -3.44 -8.48
N GLU A 157 -49.90 -2.48 -8.02
CA GLU A 157 -50.22 -1.07 -8.08
C GLU A 157 -49.25 -0.32 -9.00
N SER A 158 -49.82 0.56 -9.86
CA SER A 158 -49.03 1.34 -10.79
C SER A 158 -47.92 2.12 -10.07
N ASP A 159 -46.71 2.00 -10.55
CA ASP A 159 -45.46 2.60 -10.05
C ASP A 159 -45.52 4.13 -9.88
N ASP A 160 -46.53 4.75 -10.48
CA ASP A 160 -46.80 6.21 -10.48
C ASP A 160 -47.29 6.81 -9.13
N SER A 161 -47.57 5.96 -8.12
CA SER A 161 -48.11 6.45 -6.84
C SER A 161 -47.04 6.62 -5.74
N LEU A 162 -45.82 6.12 -5.95
CA LEU A 162 -44.75 6.21 -4.97
C LEU A 162 -43.91 7.48 -5.15
N GLU A 163 -43.54 8.12 -4.02
CA GLU A 163 -42.58 9.22 -4.07
C GLU A 163 -41.26 8.78 -4.66
N PRO A 164 -40.59 9.59 -5.51
CA PRO A 164 -39.32 9.22 -6.16
C PRO A 164 -38.25 8.76 -5.18
N GLU A 165 -38.15 9.36 -4.00
CA GLU A 165 -37.20 8.94 -2.95
C GLU A 165 -37.50 7.54 -2.40
N GLN A 166 -38.76 7.12 -2.36
CA GLN A 166 -39.14 5.78 -1.94
C GLN A 166 -38.77 4.74 -3.00
N GLN A 167 -38.93 5.07 -4.28
CA GLN A 167 -38.49 4.22 -5.38
C GLN A 167 -36.97 4.04 -5.37
N ASP A 168 -36.20 5.12 -5.19
CA ASP A 168 -34.75 5.10 -5.07
C ASP A 168 -34.31 4.20 -3.90
N LEU A 169 -34.96 4.31 -2.75
CA LEU A 169 -34.66 3.48 -1.57
C LEU A 169 -34.98 2.00 -1.80
N MET A 170 -36.08 1.67 -2.50
CA MET A 170 -36.42 0.30 -2.86
C MET A 170 -35.37 -0.32 -3.80
N VAL A 171 -34.94 0.43 -4.81
CA VAL A 171 -33.88 0.01 -5.74
C VAL A 171 -32.58 -0.22 -4.95
N PHE A 172 -32.19 0.72 -4.12
CA PHE A 172 -31.00 0.63 -3.27
C PHE A 172 -31.02 -0.64 -2.41
N LYS A 173 -32.12 -0.89 -1.68
CA LYS A 173 -32.27 -2.09 -0.84
C LYS A 173 -32.21 -3.38 -1.65
N ALA A 174 -32.92 -3.46 -2.78
CA ALA A 174 -32.95 -4.65 -3.63
C ALA A 174 -31.55 -4.98 -4.20
N ARG A 175 -30.80 -3.97 -4.64
CA ARG A 175 -29.44 -4.17 -5.16
C ARG A 175 -28.46 -4.58 -4.10
N LEU A 176 -28.52 -3.96 -2.92
CA LEU A 176 -27.72 -4.37 -1.77
C LEU A 176 -28.00 -5.80 -1.33
N GLN A 177 -29.26 -6.20 -1.23
CA GLN A 177 -29.63 -7.56 -0.85
C GLN A 177 -29.07 -8.59 -1.82
N LYS A 178 -29.18 -8.33 -3.14
CA LYS A 178 -28.59 -9.20 -4.18
C LYS A 178 -27.08 -9.33 -3.99
N LEU A 179 -26.38 -8.20 -3.84
CA LEU A 179 -24.94 -8.17 -3.69
C LEU A 179 -24.48 -8.86 -2.40
N LEU A 180 -25.15 -8.60 -1.28
CA LEU A 180 -24.83 -9.21 0.00
C LEU A 180 -25.10 -10.71 0.04
N ALA A 181 -26.10 -11.19 -0.71
CA ALA A 181 -26.34 -12.63 -0.88
C ALA A 181 -25.15 -13.31 -1.58
N ASP A 182 -24.59 -12.71 -2.63
CA ASP A 182 -23.39 -13.21 -3.30
C ASP A 182 -22.18 -13.21 -2.36
N VAL A 183 -22.01 -12.16 -1.58
CA VAL A 183 -20.94 -12.06 -0.56
C VAL A 183 -21.11 -13.12 0.53
N ALA A 184 -22.34 -13.38 1.00
CA ALA A 184 -22.60 -14.42 2.00
C ALA A 184 -22.21 -15.81 1.50
N ILE A 185 -22.47 -16.12 0.23
CA ILE A 185 -22.01 -17.37 -0.42
C ILE A 185 -20.48 -17.44 -0.42
N ALA A 186 -19.80 -16.34 -0.76
CA ALA A 186 -18.35 -16.27 -0.77
C ALA A 186 -17.73 -16.36 0.62
N LEU A 187 -18.45 -15.94 1.68
CA LEU A 187 -18.04 -16.03 3.07
C LEU A 187 -18.28 -17.41 3.70
N ALA A 188 -19.13 -18.25 3.13
CA ALA A 188 -19.48 -19.55 3.69
C ALA A 188 -18.28 -20.49 3.98
N PRO A 189 -17.18 -20.49 3.18
CA PRO A 189 -16.00 -21.31 3.46
C PRO A 189 -15.16 -20.81 4.65
N PHE A 190 -15.36 -19.57 5.10
CA PHE A 190 -14.55 -18.97 6.16
C PHE A 190 -15.17 -19.24 7.55
N SER A 191 -14.31 -19.20 8.58
CA SER A 191 -14.76 -19.45 9.94
C SER A 191 -15.79 -18.39 10.40
N PRO A 192 -16.91 -18.79 11.03
CA PRO A 192 -17.87 -17.83 11.60
C PRO A 192 -17.30 -17.02 12.78
N LYS A 193 -16.14 -17.38 13.31
CA LYS A 193 -15.43 -16.63 14.36
C LYS A 193 -14.52 -15.54 13.82
N GLN A 194 -14.26 -15.54 12.49
CA GLN A 194 -13.38 -14.59 11.86
C GLN A 194 -14.10 -13.24 11.72
N THR A 195 -13.46 -12.17 12.18
CA THR A 195 -14.06 -10.82 12.11
C THR A 195 -14.12 -10.36 10.65
N LEU A 196 -15.26 -9.79 10.29
CA LEU A 196 -15.51 -9.14 9.01
C LEU A 196 -15.53 -7.61 9.22
N ALA A 197 -14.46 -6.92 8.86
CA ALA A 197 -14.44 -5.47 8.82
C ALA A 197 -15.18 -4.99 7.58
N VAL A 198 -16.12 -4.06 7.73
CA VAL A 198 -16.97 -3.57 6.66
C VAL A 198 -16.79 -2.08 6.48
N LEU A 199 -16.27 -1.70 5.32
CA LEU A 199 -16.25 -0.34 4.81
C LEU A 199 -17.42 -0.15 3.86
N PHE A 200 -18.27 0.83 4.13
CA PHE A 200 -19.41 1.15 3.27
C PHE A 200 -19.33 2.61 2.81
N GLU A 201 -19.28 2.79 1.50
CA GLU A 201 -19.30 4.11 0.85
C GLU A 201 -20.54 4.22 -0.03
N ALA A 202 -21.28 5.29 0.11
CA ALA A 202 -22.46 5.55 -0.71
C ALA A 202 -22.41 6.96 -1.31
N ASP A 203 -22.65 7.05 -2.62
CA ASP A 203 -22.96 8.28 -3.33
C ASP A 203 -24.44 8.23 -3.72
N THR A 204 -25.28 8.93 -2.95
CA THR A 204 -26.73 8.88 -3.12
C THR A 204 -27.38 10.17 -2.64
N SER A 205 -28.42 10.59 -3.33
CA SER A 205 -29.30 11.70 -2.91
C SER A 205 -30.31 11.28 -1.83
N ILE A 206 -30.41 9.98 -1.52
CA ILE A 206 -31.28 9.48 -0.45
C ILE A 206 -30.77 9.99 0.90
N LEU A 207 -31.65 10.51 1.71
CA LEU A 207 -31.29 11.05 3.02
C LEU A 207 -30.64 9.99 3.93
N PRO A 208 -29.55 10.31 4.65
CA PRO A 208 -28.83 9.36 5.53
C PRO A 208 -29.75 8.64 6.52
N ARG A 209 -30.75 9.35 7.08
CA ARG A 209 -31.75 8.77 7.99
C ARG A 209 -32.59 7.63 7.39
N ARG A 210 -32.64 7.51 6.06
CA ARG A 210 -33.37 6.44 5.35
C ARG A 210 -32.45 5.35 4.84
N PHE A 211 -31.32 5.69 4.23
CA PHE A 211 -30.46 4.66 3.65
C PHE A 211 -29.61 3.92 4.68
N ILE A 212 -29.20 4.56 5.80
CA ILE A 212 -28.42 3.87 6.84
C ILE A 212 -29.20 2.70 7.49
N PRO A 213 -30.46 2.87 7.91
CA PRO A 213 -31.25 1.72 8.38
C PRO A 213 -31.45 0.65 7.31
N ALA A 214 -31.71 1.04 6.04
CA ALA A 214 -31.86 0.08 4.96
C ALA A 214 -30.59 -0.73 4.70
N TRP A 215 -29.41 -0.12 4.83
CA TRP A 215 -28.12 -0.78 4.79
C TRP A 215 -27.99 -1.82 5.91
N HIS A 216 -28.21 -1.42 7.18
CA HIS A 216 -28.12 -2.32 8.32
C HIS A 216 -29.11 -3.47 8.25
N ASP A 217 -30.33 -3.23 7.78
CA ASP A 217 -31.35 -4.25 7.60
C ASP A 217 -30.94 -5.24 6.51
N SER A 218 -30.44 -4.76 5.37
CA SER A 218 -29.96 -5.61 4.27
C SER A 218 -28.79 -6.51 4.71
N LEU A 219 -27.90 -5.98 5.56
CA LEU A 219 -26.76 -6.73 6.10
C LEU A 219 -27.22 -7.85 7.05
N LYS A 220 -28.24 -7.58 7.88
CA LYS A 220 -28.84 -8.59 8.77
C LYS A 220 -29.59 -9.67 7.97
N GLU A 221 -30.35 -9.26 6.94
CA GLU A 221 -31.11 -10.15 6.08
C GLU A 221 -30.22 -11.08 5.25
N ALA A 222 -28.97 -10.65 4.94
CA ALA A 222 -27.99 -11.45 4.20
C ALA A 222 -27.51 -12.71 4.95
N GLY A 223 -27.76 -12.82 6.27
CA GLY A 223 -27.41 -13.99 7.07
C GLY A 223 -25.91 -14.25 7.22
N ILE A 224 -25.09 -13.19 7.20
CA ILE A 224 -23.64 -13.27 7.41
C ILE A 224 -23.38 -13.71 8.85
N ALA A 225 -22.69 -14.84 9.03
CA ALA A 225 -22.44 -15.46 10.32
C ALA A 225 -21.24 -14.84 11.07
N GLN A 226 -20.36 -14.12 10.37
CA GLN A 226 -19.17 -13.51 10.92
C GLN A 226 -19.50 -12.27 11.79
N PRO A 227 -18.75 -12.02 12.88
CA PRO A 227 -18.89 -10.79 13.64
C PRO A 227 -18.46 -9.60 12.79
N ILE A 228 -19.34 -8.60 12.70
CA ILE A 228 -19.16 -7.41 11.86
C ILE A 228 -18.52 -6.30 12.69
N GLU A 229 -17.43 -5.73 12.15
CA GLU A 229 -16.77 -4.52 12.64
C GLU A 229 -16.93 -3.43 11.59
N TYR A 230 -17.67 -2.37 11.91
CA TYR A 230 -17.76 -1.23 10.98
C TYR A 230 -16.47 -0.40 11.06
N VAL A 231 -15.93 -0.07 9.91
CA VAL A 231 -14.72 0.74 9.79
C VAL A 231 -15.03 1.99 8.98
N ASP A 232 -14.47 3.11 9.43
CA ASP A 232 -14.61 4.40 8.76
C ASP A 232 -13.39 4.69 7.90
N GLY A 233 -13.61 5.26 6.73
CA GLY A 233 -12.55 5.61 5.80
C GLY A 233 -13.09 5.96 4.42
N HIS A 234 -12.22 6.41 3.54
CA HIS A 234 -12.60 6.82 2.19
C HIS A 234 -11.64 6.27 1.14
N GLY A 235 -12.20 5.63 0.13
CA GLY A 235 -11.53 5.20 -1.10
C GLY A 235 -10.22 4.43 -0.90
N ALA A 236 -9.27 4.67 -1.78
CA ALA A 236 -7.98 3.97 -1.79
C ALA A 236 -7.09 4.32 -0.57
N GLN A 237 -7.28 5.47 0.07
CA GLN A 237 -6.51 5.84 1.25
C GLN A 237 -6.77 4.87 2.40
N PHE A 238 -8.02 4.46 2.60
CA PHE A 238 -8.36 3.47 3.62
C PHE A 238 -7.66 2.13 3.38
N ILE A 239 -7.56 1.70 2.12
CA ILE A 239 -6.84 0.46 1.76
C ILE A 239 -5.35 0.57 2.13
N ASP A 240 -4.72 1.72 1.89
CA ASP A 240 -3.33 1.97 2.30
C ASP A 240 -3.16 1.93 3.83
N GLU A 241 -4.08 2.55 4.58
CA GLU A 241 -4.08 2.54 6.04
C GLU A 241 -4.31 1.13 6.61
N TRP A 242 -5.22 0.36 6.00
CA TRP A 242 -5.43 -1.03 6.33
C TRP A 242 -4.18 -1.88 6.13
N LEU A 243 -3.51 -1.72 4.98
CA LEU A 243 -2.25 -2.40 4.68
C LEU A 243 -1.13 -2.02 5.64
N ASP A 244 -1.08 -0.78 6.11
CA ASP A 244 -0.06 -0.31 7.05
C ASP A 244 -0.30 -0.83 8.47
N ASN A 245 -1.55 -0.91 8.92
CA ASN A 245 -1.89 -1.18 10.32
C ASN A 245 -2.37 -2.62 10.57
N ARG A 246 -3.10 -3.21 9.63
CA ARG A 246 -3.86 -4.46 9.85
C ARG A 246 -3.48 -5.61 8.91
N ILE A 247 -2.39 -5.53 8.17
CA ILE A 247 -1.96 -6.58 7.21
C ILE A 247 -1.72 -7.95 7.85
N ASN A 248 -1.40 -7.98 9.15
CA ASN A 248 -1.14 -9.20 9.89
C ASN A 248 -2.37 -9.69 10.70
N ASP A 249 -3.50 -9.00 10.62
CA ASP A 249 -4.73 -9.44 11.26
C ASP A 249 -5.32 -10.64 10.51
N GLU A 250 -6.08 -11.48 11.23
CA GLU A 250 -6.83 -12.58 10.61
C GLU A 250 -8.19 -12.12 10.06
N SER A 251 -8.55 -10.84 10.23
CA SER A 251 -9.82 -10.28 9.79
C SER A 251 -9.93 -10.23 8.26
N LEU A 252 -11.16 -10.40 7.78
CA LEU A 252 -11.54 -10.14 6.40
C LEU A 252 -11.94 -8.67 6.25
N LEU A 253 -11.73 -8.10 5.07
CA LEU A 253 -12.19 -6.74 4.75
C LEU A 253 -13.20 -6.81 3.61
N LEU A 254 -14.42 -6.34 3.87
CA LEU A 254 -15.46 -6.15 2.89
C LEU A 254 -15.62 -4.67 2.59
N VAL A 255 -15.30 -4.27 1.37
CA VAL A 255 -15.50 -2.90 0.87
C VAL A 255 -16.72 -2.90 -0.03
N ILE A 256 -17.70 -2.08 0.30
CA ILE A 256 -18.91 -1.90 -0.50
C ILE A 256 -18.99 -0.45 -0.94
N ALA A 257 -19.10 -0.24 -2.23
CA ALA A 257 -19.36 1.06 -2.84
C ALA A 257 -20.71 1.01 -3.57
N ALA A 258 -21.60 1.94 -3.25
CA ALA A 258 -22.92 2.03 -3.84
C ALA A 258 -23.15 3.43 -4.42
N GLN A 259 -23.40 3.51 -5.70
CA GLN A 259 -23.85 4.71 -6.39
C GLN A 259 -25.26 4.45 -6.92
N VAL A 260 -26.27 4.89 -6.18
CA VAL A 260 -27.68 4.74 -6.52
C VAL A 260 -28.36 6.08 -6.27
N ALA A 261 -29.06 6.59 -7.28
CA ALA A 261 -29.64 7.93 -7.28
C ALA A 261 -28.60 9.00 -6.87
N PRO A 262 -27.46 9.14 -7.58
CA PRO A 262 -26.41 10.09 -7.21
C PRO A 262 -26.91 11.54 -7.27
N GLU A 263 -26.28 12.44 -6.52
CA GLU A 263 -26.61 13.87 -6.56
C GLU A 263 -26.36 14.47 -7.95
N MET A 264 -25.23 14.11 -8.58
CA MET A 264 -24.92 14.50 -9.95
C MET A 264 -25.35 13.41 -10.93
N ARG A 265 -26.53 13.56 -11.52
CA ARG A 265 -27.11 12.56 -12.44
C ARG A 265 -26.55 12.63 -13.85
N GLN A 266 -26.22 13.83 -14.33
CA GLN A 266 -25.76 14.03 -15.70
C GLN A 266 -24.38 13.40 -15.94
N GLY A 267 -24.29 12.47 -16.91
CA GLY A 267 -23.04 11.80 -17.27
C GLY A 267 -22.60 10.70 -16.31
N SER A 268 -23.51 10.20 -15.45
CA SER A 268 -23.21 9.14 -14.48
C SER A 268 -23.98 7.85 -14.76
N ALA A 269 -23.63 6.76 -14.07
CA ALA A 269 -24.33 5.48 -14.12
C ALA A 269 -24.47 4.95 -12.69
N GLU A 270 -25.59 4.29 -12.40
CA GLU A 270 -25.77 3.59 -11.16
C GLU A 270 -24.91 2.31 -11.12
N ALA A 271 -24.34 2.01 -9.98
CA ALA A 271 -23.58 0.80 -9.77
C ALA A 271 -23.52 0.45 -8.28
N VAL A 272 -23.46 -0.85 -7.99
CA VAL A 272 -23.17 -1.34 -6.65
C VAL A 272 -22.07 -2.40 -6.75
N VAL A 273 -21.02 -2.25 -5.96
CA VAL A 273 -19.84 -3.12 -6.00
C VAL A 273 -19.51 -3.59 -4.60
N ALA A 274 -19.22 -4.87 -4.46
CA ALA A 274 -18.62 -5.43 -3.24
C ALA A 274 -17.30 -6.10 -3.56
N LEU A 275 -16.31 -5.81 -2.73
CA LEU A 275 -14.98 -6.36 -2.80
C LEU A 275 -14.64 -7.03 -1.48
N LEU A 276 -14.53 -8.37 -1.48
CA LEU A 276 -14.09 -9.13 -0.32
C LEU A 276 -12.58 -9.35 -0.42
N LEU A 277 -11.88 -8.85 0.57
CA LEU A 277 -10.42 -8.86 0.63
C LEU A 277 -9.94 -9.66 1.83
N GLY A 278 -8.86 -10.41 1.62
CA GLY A 278 -8.16 -11.15 2.65
C GLY A 278 -6.78 -10.58 2.93
N ASN A 279 -6.38 -10.58 4.18
CA ASN A 279 -5.04 -10.25 4.62
C ASN A 279 -4.07 -11.41 4.34
N ARG A 280 -2.78 -11.17 4.56
CA ARG A 280 -1.72 -12.18 4.36
C ARG A 280 -1.97 -13.49 5.14
N LEU A 281 -2.53 -13.42 6.34
CA LEU A 281 -2.80 -14.61 7.17
C LEU A 281 -4.04 -15.38 6.75
N THR A 282 -4.97 -14.75 6.04
CA THR A 282 -6.16 -15.42 5.49
C THR A 282 -5.83 -16.36 4.33
N GLN A 283 -4.73 -16.13 3.61
CA GLN A 283 -4.29 -16.98 2.49
C GLN A 283 -4.07 -18.44 2.91
N ASN A 284 -3.60 -18.68 4.13
CA ASN A 284 -3.34 -20.03 4.62
C ASN A 284 -4.61 -20.80 5.04
N ARG A 285 -5.74 -20.12 5.15
CA ARG A 285 -7.03 -20.65 5.59
C ARG A 285 -8.12 -20.63 4.51
N ALA A 286 -7.88 -19.88 3.43
CA ALA A 286 -8.77 -19.91 2.30
C ALA A 286 -8.75 -21.29 1.69
N PRO A 287 -9.91 -21.94 1.43
CA PRO A 287 -9.96 -23.13 0.60
C PRO A 287 -9.29 -22.76 -0.74
N ALA A 288 -8.53 -23.72 -1.30
CA ALA A 288 -7.92 -23.50 -2.60
C ALA A 288 -8.99 -22.92 -3.54
N PRO A 289 -8.69 -21.82 -4.27
CA PRO A 289 -9.67 -21.21 -5.13
C PRO A 289 -10.21 -22.31 -6.03
N THR A 290 -11.46 -22.68 -5.85
CA THR A 290 -12.18 -23.48 -6.82
C THR A 290 -12.26 -22.57 -8.02
N ALA A 291 -11.29 -22.70 -8.93
CA ALA A 291 -11.31 -22.07 -10.22
C ALA A 291 -12.48 -22.67 -11.02
N SER A 292 -13.68 -22.25 -10.72
CA SER A 292 -14.78 -22.29 -11.65
C SER A 292 -14.62 -21.08 -12.57
N CYS A 293 -13.54 -21.08 -13.33
CA CYS A 293 -13.50 -20.35 -14.58
C CYS A 293 -14.46 -21.05 -15.53
N HIS A 294 -15.75 -20.77 -15.41
CA HIS A 294 -16.65 -20.94 -16.52
C HIS A 294 -16.32 -19.85 -17.55
N ASP A 295 -15.60 -20.31 -18.58
CA ASP A 295 -15.48 -19.70 -19.91
C ASP A 295 -15.07 -18.21 -19.99
N VAL A 296 -13.79 -17.93 -19.74
CA VAL A 296 -13.08 -16.92 -20.53
C VAL A 296 -11.70 -17.47 -20.89
N HIS A 297 -11.47 -17.64 -22.17
CA HIS A 297 -10.18 -17.98 -22.78
C HIS A 297 -9.05 -17.08 -22.30
N CYS A 298 -8.32 -17.48 -21.28
CA CYS A 298 -6.98 -16.98 -21.00
C CYS A 298 -5.96 -18.04 -21.40
N ARG A 299 -5.68 -18.14 -22.73
CA ARG A 299 -4.43 -18.72 -23.24
C ARG A 299 -3.41 -17.58 -23.35
N ALA A 300 -2.50 -17.49 -22.41
CA ALA A 300 -1.16 -16.99 -22.66
C ALA A 300 -0.21 -17.59 -21.62
N PRO A 301 0.79 -18.37 -22.01
CA PRO A 301 1.82 -18.84 -21.09
C PRO A 301 2.81 -17.71 -20.83
N CYS A 302 2.88 -17.23 -19.60
CA CYS A 302 3.98 -16.39 -19.16
C CYS A 302 5.17 -17.30 -18.79
N SER A 303 6.06 -17.54 -19.75
CA SER A 303 7.39 -18.05 -19.50
C SER A 303 8.28 -16.87 -19.12
N ILE A 304 8.65 -16.76 -17.87
CA ILE A 304 9.78 -15.91 -17.47
C ILE A 304 10.88 -16.86 -17.00
N ARG A 305 11.98 -16.83 -17.77
CA ARG A 305 13.30 -17.32 -17.37
C ARG A 305 13.93 -16.31 -16.43
#